data_1388bec62b8da70e974adc40954d28d0
#
_entry.id   1388bec62b8da70e974adc40954d28d0
#
_cell.length_a   1.000
_cell.length_b   1.000
_cell.length_c   1.000
_cell.angle_alpha   90.00
_cell.angle_beta   90.00
_cell.angle_gamma   90.00
#
_symmetry.space_group_name_H-M   'P 1'
#
loop_
_entity.id
_entity.type
_entity.pdbx_description
1 polymer ?
#
loop_
_entity_poly.entity_id
_entity_poly.type
_entity_poly.pdbx_seq_one_letter_code
_entity_poly.pdbx_strand_id
1 'polypeptide(L)'
;MPGHIHACATDGFTRSEAFDYIVVGTGSAGSVLIRRLIDAGFSVLALEAGPPDCLKAIHNPPEVAQLYGSAVDWGFRTTAQRYASDQDIAWSWGKTFGGSSSINGMMYVRGRPDDFDGWARAAQSRLGSAGKQRAAGLSPDEPQRLCGPV
;
A
#
# COMPACT_ATOMS: atom_id res chain seq x y z
N MET A 1 -26.73 3.25 -13.62
CA MET A 1 -26.72 1.87 -13.12
C MET A 1 -25.70 1.82 -12.01
N PRO A 2 -25.95 1.20 -10.83
CA PRO A 2 -24.93 1.13 -9.77
C PRO A 2 -23.77 0.25 -10.28
N GLY A 3 -22.54 0.74 -10.11
CA GLY A 3 -21.34 0.02 -10.49
C GLY A 3 -21.25 -1.31 -9.73
N HIS A 4 -20.95 -2.39 -10.45
CA HIS A 4 -20.81 -3.71 -9.87
C HIS A 4 -19.34 -4.06 -9.67
N ILE A 5 -19.02 -4.57 -8.48
CA ILE A 5 -17.72 -5.21 -8.20
C ILE A 5 -17.88 -6.69 -8.51
N HIS A 6 -17.11 -7.22 -9.45
CA HIS A 6 -16.99 -8.64 -9.65
C HIS A 6 -15.74 -9.15 -8.93
N ALA A 7 -15.93 -9.97 -7.88
CA ALA A 7 -14.86 -10.74 -7.27
C ALA A 7 -14.68 -12.02 -8.08
N CYS A 8 -13.51 -12.23 -8.64
CA CYS A 8 -13.20 -13.45 -9.39
C CYS A 8 -12.81 -14.57 -8.42
N ALA A 9 -13.70 -15.53 -8.21
CA ALA A 9 -13.32 -16.86 -7.75
C ALA A 9 -12.71 -17.63 -8.93
N THR A 10 -11.77 -18.52 -8.66
CA THR A 10 -10.90 -19.22 -9.60
C THR A 10 -11.61 -20.19 -10.58
N ASP A 11 -12.91 -20.18 -10.66
CA ASP A 11 -13.68 -21.08 -11.52
C ASP A 11 -13.87 -20.46 -12.91
N GLY A 12 -12.89 -20.77 -13.75
CA GLY A 12 -12.93 -20.67 -15.21
C GLY A 12 -13.68 -19.50 -15.84
N PHE A 13 -13.02 -18.41 -16.18
CA PHE A 13 -13.55 -17.38 -17.07
C PHE A 13 -13.87 -18.00 -18.44
N THR A 14 -15.13 -18.28 -18.70
CA THR A 14 -15.63 -18.72 -20.02
C THR A 14 -16.32 -17.60 -20.80
N ARG A 15 -16.40 -16.39 -20.25
CA ARG A 15 -17.02 -15.22 -20.89
C ARG A 15 -16.00 -14.09 -21.04
N SER A 16 -15.92 -13.54 -22.23
CA SER A 16 -15.23 -12.27 -22.47
C SER A 16 -16.12 -11.15 -21.91
N GLU A 17 -15.81 -10.69 -20.71
CA GLU A 17 -16.44 -9.52 -20.10
C GLU A 17 -15.53 -8.31 -20.30
N ALA A 18 -16.12 -7.19 -20.71
CA ALA A 18 -15.40 -5.93 -20.86
C ALA A 18 -15.63 -5.06 -19.62
N PHE A 19 -14.57 -4.53 -19.06
CA PHE A 19 -14.59 -3.56 -17.97
C PHE A 19 -13.94 -2.26 -18.43
N ASP A 20 -14.40 -1.14 -17.86
CA ASP A 20 -13.79 0.17 -18.14
C ASP A 20 -12.36 0.24 -17.56
N TYR A 21 -12.15 -0.39 -16.40
CA TYR A 21 -10.84 -0.42 -15.72
C TYR A 21 -10.55 -1.79 -15.12
N ILE A 22 -9.27 -2.15 -15.14
CA ILE A 22 -8.71 -3.29 -14.41
C ILE A 22 -7.73 -2.74 -13.38
N VAL A 23 -7.99 -3.00 -12.10
CA VAL A 23 -7.11 -2.60 -10.99
C VAL A 23 -6.42 -3.84 -10.44
N VAL A 24 -5.10 -3.88 -10.52
CA VAL A 24 -4.28 -4.99 -10.02
C VAL A 24 -3.80 -4.66 -8.61
N GLY A 25 -4.21 -5.49 -7.66
CA GLY A 25 -3.97 -5.34 -6.22
C GLY A 25 -5.05 -4.52 -5.51
N THR A 26 -5.59 -5.09 -4.44
CA THR A 26 -6.62 -4.47 -3.60
C THR A 26 -6.04 -3.93 -2.28
N GLY A 27 -4.76 -3.58 -2.27
CA GLY A 27 -4.10 -2.92 -1.13
C GLY A 27 -4.61 -1.51 -0.90
N SER A 28 -3.96 -0.74 -0.02
CA SER A 28 -4.38 0.60 0.42
C SER A 28 -4.67 1.55 -0.74
N ALA A 29 -3.83 1.57 -1.78
CA ALA A 29 -4.01 2.43 -2.94
C ALA A 29 -5.09 1.89 -3.89
N GLY A 30 -5.05 0.59 -4.21
CA GLY A 30 -5.99 -0.04 -5.13
C GLY A 30 -7.42 0.04 -4.63
N SER A 31 -7.67 -0.18 -3.35
CA SER A 31 -9.01 -0.09 -2.75
C SER A 31 -9.60 1.31 -2.89
N VAL A 32 -8.80 2.36 -2.66
CA VAL A 32 -9.24 3.75 -2.85
C VAL A 32 -9.55 4.03 -4.31
N LEU A 33 -8.69 3.58 -5.22
CA LEU A 33 -8.88 3.77 -6.66
C LEU A 33 -10.16 3.07 -7.15
N ILE A 34 -10.35 1.79 -6.77
CA ILE A 34 -11.56 1.01 -7.08
C ILE A 34 -12.80 1.76 -6.61
N ARG A 35 -12.81 2.19 -5.36
CA ARG A 35 -13.95 2.93 -4.79
C ARG A 35 -14.26 4.19 -5.59
N ARG A 36 -13.26 5.00 -5.92
CA ARG A 36 -13.44 6.25 -6.67
C ARG A 36 -13.93 6.02 -8.10
N LEU A 37 -13.43 4.99 -8.78
CA LEU A 37 -13.89 4.64 -10.12
C LEU A 37 -15.36 4.18 -10.12
N ILE A 38 -15.74 3.35 -9.14
CA ILE A 38 -17.13 2.89 -9.00
C ILE A 38 -18.06 4.07 -8.68
N ASP A 39 -17.68 4.97 -7.78
CA ASP A 39 -18.46 6.18 -7.46
C ASP A 39 -18.61 7.10 -8.67
N ALA A 40 -17.66 7.09 -9.59
CA ALA A 40 -17.74 7.81 -10.87
C ALA A 40 -18.57 7.08 -11.95
N GLY A 41 -19.11 5.89 -11.65
CA GLY A 41 -20.00 5.13 -12.53
C GLY A 41 -19.30 4.16 -13.47
N PHE A 42 -18.00 3.93 -13.32
CA PHE A 42 -17.24 2.96 -14.13
C PHE A 42 -17.41 1.53 -13.63
N SER A 43 -17.34 0.56 -14.56
CA SER A 43 -17.21 -0.86 -14.26
C SER A 43 -15.72 -1.19 -14.00
N VAL A 44 -15.45 -1.89 -12.88
CA VAL A 44 -14.07 -2.16 -12.45
C VAL A 44 -13.89 -3.65 -12.17
N LEU A 45 -12.88 -4.25 -12.81
CA LEU A 45 -12.37 -5.57 -12.43
C LEU A 45 -11.21 -5.38 -11.44
N ALA A 46 -11.37 -5.90 -10.23
CA ALA A 46 -10.31 -5.93 -9.24
C ALA A 46 -9.62 -7.31 -9.23
N LEU A 47 -8.31 -7.33 -9.42
CA LEU A 47 -7.49 -8.55 -9.36
C LEU A 47 -6.65 -8.53 -8.09
N GLU A 48 -6.79 -9.56 -7.25
CA GLU A 48 -6.00 -9.74 -6.03
C GLU A 48 -5.33 -11.12 -6.05
N ALA A 49 -4.06 -11.17 -5.67
CA ALA A 49 -3.28 -12.41 -5.65
C ALA A 49 -3.56 -13.27 -4.43
N GLY A 50 -4.01 -12.64 -3.35
CA GLY A 50 -4.27 -13.30 -2.08
C GLY A 50 -5.72 -13.69 -1.88
N PRO A 51 -6.00 -14.46 -0.83
CA PRO A 51 -7.36 -14.83 -0.45
C PRO A 51 -8.13 -13.62 0.09
N PRO A 52 -9.46 -13.72 0.24
CA PRO A 52 -10.25 -12.77 1.02
C PRO A 52 -9.71 -12.62 2.44
N ASP A 53 -9.94 -11.46 3.06
CA ASP A 53 -9.51 -11.10 4.41
C ASP A 53 -10.33 -11.77 5.53
N CYS A 54 -10.68 -13.05 5.33
CA CYS A 54 -11.55 -13.81 6.25
C CYS A 54 -10.84 -14.37 7.48
N LEU A 55 -9.50 -14.26 7.56
CA LEU A 55 -8.77 -14.75 8.74
C LEU A 55 -9.11 -13.90 9.96
N LYS A 56 -9.51 -14.57 11.07
CA LYS A 56 -9.84 -13.89 12.32
C LYS A 56 -8.73 -12.96 12.81
N ALA A 57 -7.47 -13.35 12.64
CA ALA A 57 -6.31 -12.59 13.06
C ALA A 57 -6.18 -11.22 12.33
N ILE A 58 -6.74 -11.08 11.11
CA ILE A 58 -6.80 -9.80 10.40
C ILE A 58 -7.68 -8.78 11.15
N HIS A 59 -8.77 -9.29 11.76
CA HIS A 59 -9.77 -8.46 12.44
C HIS A 59 -9.55 -8.37 13.95
N ASN A 60 -8.50 -9.03 14.47
CA ASN A 60 -8.17 -9.04 15.88
C ASN A 60 -6.74 -8.51 16.13
N PRO A 61 -6.58 -7.22 16.50
CA PRO A 61 -5.27 -6.60 16.65
C PRO A 61 -4.23 -7.37 17.47
N PRO A 62 -4.57 -8.00 18.61
CA PRO A 62 -3.62 -8.81 19.39
C PRO A 62 -3.04 -10.01 18.64
N GLU A 63 -3.69 -10.48 17.59
CA GLU A 63 -3.29 -11.68 16.84
C GLU A 63 -2.44 -11.34 15.60
N VAL A 64 -2.13 -10.07 15.34
CA VAL A 64 -1.42 -9.62 14.13
C VAL A 64 -0.12 -10.38 13.87
N ALA A 65 0.61 -10.78 14.91
CA ALA A 65 1.87 -11.51 14.77
C ALA A 65 1.68 -12.87 14.05
N GLN A 66 0.48 -13.47 14.10
CA GLN A 66 0.18 -14.73 13.42
C GLN A 66 0.04 -14.58 11.91
N LEU A 67 -0.10 -13.34 11.41
CA LEU A 67 -0.26 -13.06 9.99
C LEU A 67 1.09 -13.08 9.26
N TYR A 68 2.18 -12.80 9.96
CA TYR A 68 3.52 -12.75 9.36
C TYR A 68 4.00 -14.15 9.01
N GLY A 69 4.41 -14.36 7.75
CA GLY A 69 4.79 -15.65 7.21
C GLY A 69 3.61 -16.62 6.97
N SER A 70 2.36 -16.16 7.13
CA SER A 70 1.16 -16.96 6.84
C SER A 70 0.78 -16.90 5.35
N ALA A 71 -0.33 -17.55 4.97
CA ALA A 71 -0.86 -17.54 3.60
C ALA A 71 -1.25 -16.14 3.08
N VAL A 72 -1.46 -15.17 3.99
CA VAL A 72 -1.79 -13.77 3.66
C VAL A 72 -0.56 -12.85 3.65
N ASP A 73 0.64 -13.41 3.72
CA ASP A 73 1.90 -12.70 3.62
C ASP A 73 2.70 -13.21 2.40
N TRP A 74 3.26 -12.31 1.60
CA TRP A 74 4.17 -12.69 0.53
C TRP A 74 5.47 -13.32 1.05
N GLY A 75 5.83 -13.07 2.31
CA GLY A 75 7.03 -13.62 2.95
C GLY A 75 8.34 -13.20 2.27
N PHE A 76 8.39 -11.98 1.73
CA PHE A 76 9.60 -11.49 1.06
C PHE A 76 10.76 -11.40 2.04
N ARG A 77 11.97 -11.52 1.50
CA ARG A 77 13.21 -11.24 2.22
C ARG A 77 14.08 -10.32 1.37
N THR A 78 14.80 -9.43 2.01
CA THR A 78 15.79 -8.59 1.31
C THR A 78 16.99 -9.43 0.90
N THR A 79 17.77 -8.94 -0.04
CA THR A 79 19.17 -9.39 -0.17
C THR A 79 19.95 -8.95 1.07
N ALA A 80 21.11 -9.56 1.29
CA ALA A 80 22.00 -9.20 2.40
C ALA A 80 22.23 -7.67 2.47
N GLN A 81 21.99 -7.09 3.64
CA GLN A 81 22.06 -5.65 3.85
C GLN A 81 23.39 -5.30 4.55
N ARG A 82 24.28 -4.66 3.83
CA ARG A 82 25.60 -4.29 4.33
C ARG A 82 25.60 -3.57 5.70
N TYR A 83 24.62 -2.66 5.89
CA TYR A 83 24.50 -1.89 7.11
C TYR A 83 23.68 -2.57 8.22
N ALA A 84 23.20 -3.79 7.96
CA ALA A 84 22.53 -4.66 8.92
C ALA A 84 23.35 -5.95 9.15
N SER A 85 24.67 -5.83 9.28
CA SER A 85 25.60 -6.96 9.49
C SER A 85 25.50 -8.04 8.41
N ASP A 86 25.30 -7.63 7.16
CA ASP A 86 25.14 -8.50 6.00
C ASP A 86 23.99 -9.54 6.14
N GLN A 87 23.01 -9.24 6.98
CA GLN A 87 21.83 -10.09 7.16
C GLN A 87 20.76 -9.79 6.09
N ASP A 88 20.03 -10.82 5.71
CA ASP A 88 18.77 -10.68 5.01
C ASP A 88 17.65 -10.38 6.04
N ILE A 89 16.77 -9.47 5.69
CA ILE A 89 15.71 -9.00 6.57
C ILE A 89 14.39 -9.54 6.06
N ALA A 90 13.58 -10.14 6.94
CA ALA A 90 12.21 -10.51 6.61
C ALA A 90 11.40 -9.25 6.33
N TRP A 91 10.68 -9.26 5.21
CA TRP A 91 9.89 -8.12 4.75
C TRP A 91 8.45 -8.56 4.48
N SER A 92 7.64 -8.54 5.52
CA SER A 92 6.24 -8.91 5.41
C SER A 92 5.48 -7.94 4.53
N TRP A 93 4.72 -8.49 3.58
CA TRP A 93 3.91 -7.74 2.62
C TRP A 93 2.59 -8.45 2.41
N GLY A 94 1.48 -7.75 2.65
CA GLY A 94 0.17 -8.37 2.62
C GLY A 94 -0.23 -8.93 1.26
N LYS A 95 -0.72 -10.17 1.28
CA LYS A 95 -1.24 -10.93 0.15
C LYS A 95 -2.69 -11.31 0.44
N THR A 96 -3.56 -10.33 0.45
CA THR A 96 -5.00 -10.49 0.79
C THR A 96 -5.73 -9.20 0.41
N PHE A 97 -7.05 -9.20 0.47
CA PHE A 97 -7.83 -7.98 0.34
C PHE A 97 -7.41 -6.96 1.40
N GLY A 98 -7.17 -5.70 0.98
CA GLY A 98 -6.58 -4.67 1.81
C GLY A 98 -5.04 -4.66 1.81
N GLY A 99 -4.38 -5.73 1.30
CA GLY A 99 -2.93 -5.81 1.20
C GLY A 99 -2.23 -5.64 2.53
N SER A 100 -1.14 -4.87 2.57
CA SER A 100 -0.38 -4.64 3.80
C SER A 100 -1.16 -3.86 4.88
N SER A 101 -2.25 -3.16 4.52
CA SER A 101 -3.12 -2.56 5.53
C SER A 101 -3.83 -3.60 6.38
N SER A 102 -4.13 -4.78 5.82
CA SER A 102 -4.81 -5.87 6.54
C SER A 102 -3.88 -6.65 7.48
N ILE A 103 -2.56 -6.57 7.28
CA ILE A 103 -1.59 -7.29 8.11
C ILE A 103 -0.61 -6.34 8.84
N ASN A 104 -0.88 -5.04 8.89
CA ASN A 104 0.01 -4.10 9.55
C ASN A 104 -0.01 -4.26 11.08
N GLY A 105 1.10 -3.91 11.72
CA GLY A 105 1.25 -3.99 13.18
C GLY A 105 0.52 -2.89 13.95
N MET A 106 -0.20 -1.98 13.28
CA MET A 106 -0.96 -0.87 13.86
C MET A 106 -0.18 0.02 14.82
N MET A 107 1.15 0.06 14.68
CA MET A 107 2.00 0.96 15.45
C MET A 107 2.03 2.33 14.79
N TYR A 108 1.61 3.35 15.53
CA TYR A 108 1.74 4.73 15.10
C TYR A 108 2.97 5.35 15.74
N VAL A 109 4.00 5.58 14.95
CA VAL A 109 5.22 6.25 15.39
C VAL A 109 5.45 7.48 14.53
N ARG A 110 5.41 8.65 15.17
CA ARG A 110 5.74 9.90 14.49
C ARG A 110 7.25 9.98 14.31
N GLY A 111 7.73 10.21 13.09
CA GLY A 111 9.14 10.44 12.80
C GLY A 111 9.66 11.67 13.54
N ARG A 112 10.96 11.68 13.89
CA ARG A 112 11.61 12.84 14.48
C ARG A 112 11.82 13.90 13.40
N PRO A 113 11.75 15.22 13.74
CA PRO A 113 12.08 16.29 12.79
C PRO A 113 13.43 16.10 12.10
N ASP A 114 14.45 15.67 12.86
CA ASP A 114 15.81 15.43 12.34
C ASP A 114 15.85 14.38 11.20
N ASP A 115 14.95 13.39 11.21
CA ASP A 115 14.88 12.38 10.15
C ASP A 115 14.46 13.04 8.83
N PHE A 116 13.41 13.86 8.89
CA PHE A 116 12.91 14.59 7.71
C PHE A 116 13.92 15.61 7.19
N ASP A 117 14.57 16.34 8.09
CA ASP A 117 15.63 17.28 7.74
C ASP A 117 16.84 16.55 7.13
N GLY A 118 17.18 15.36 7.64
CA GLY A 118 18.21 14.50 7.09
C GLY A 118 17.89 14.08 5.66
N TRP A 119 16.66 13.67 5.38
CA TRP A 119 16.21 13.31 4.04
C TRP A 119 16.21 14.51 3.08
N ALA A 120 15.75 15.66 3.55
CA ALA A 120 15.78 16.88 2.74
C ALA A 120 17.23 17.27 2.37
N ARG A 121 18.17 17.23 3.30
CA ARG A 121 19.59 17.47 3.05
C ARG A 121 20.18 16.46 2.06
N ALA A 122 19.88 15.18 2.22
CA ALA A 122 20.36 14.12 1.33
C ALA A 122 19.78 14.26 -0.09
N ALA A 123 18.51 14.62 -0.22
CA ALA A 123 17.87 14.88 -1.52
C ALA A 123 18.50 16.10 -2.19
N GLN A 124 18.68 17.22 -1.47
CA GLN A 124 19.30 18.43 -1.99
C GLN A 124 20.75 18.20 -2.49
N SER A 125 21.52 17.33 -1.84
CA SER A 125 22.87 17.00 -2.27
C SER A 125 22.91 16.20 -3.59
N ARG A 126 21.85 15.48 -3.93
CA ARG A 126 21.72 14.67 -5.16
C ARG A 126 21.02 15.38 -6.30
N LEU A 127 20.24 16.41 -6.00
CA LEU A 127 19.53 17.20 -6.99
C LEU A 127 20.43 18.30 -7.51
N GLY A 128 20.58 18.44 -8.85
CA GLY A 128 21.20 19.61 -9.47
C GLY A 128 20.42 20.89 -9.15
N SER A 129 20.93 22.03 -9.59
CA SER A 129 20.37 23.37 -9.30
C SER A 129 18.86 23.49 -9.51
N ALA A 130 18.30 22.87 -10.53
CA ALA A 130 16.85 22.87 -10.83
C ALA A 130 16.03 22.06 -9.80
N GLY A 131 16.61 21.00 -9.24
CA GLY A 131 15.96 20.20 -8.18
C GLY A 131 15.97 20.89 -6.82
N LYS A 132 17.02 21.67 -6.52
CA LYS A 132 17.13 22.44 -5.28
C LYS A 132 16.06 23.53 -5.16
N GLN A 133 15.70 24.18 -6.27
CA GLN A 133 14.62 25.16 -6.30
C GLN A 133 13.23 24.56 -6.02
N ARG A 134 12.96 23.33 -6.50
CA ARG A 134 11.69 22.64 -6.20
C ARG A 134 11.60 22.18 -4.75
N ALA A 135 12.68 21.69 -4.16
CA ALA A 135 12.70 21.27 -2.76
C ALA A 135 12.60 22.47 -1.79
N ALA A 136 13.14 23.63 -2.14
CA ALA A 136 13.04 24.84 -1.33
C ALA A 136 11.62 25.46 -1.29
N GLY A 137 10.74 25.06 -2.22
CA GLY A 137 9.33 25.46 -2.22
C GLY A 137 8.42 24.65 -1.27
N LEU A 138 8.95 23.60 -0.63
CA LEU A 138 8.25 22.83 0.39
C LEU A 138 8.57 23.44 1.76
N SER A 139 7.79 24.44 2.18
CA SER A 139 7.93 25.05 3.51
C SER A 139 7.59 24.01 4.59
N PRO A 140 8.43 23.86 5.64
CA PRO A 140 8.14 22.99 6.78
C PRO A 140 6.90 23.42 7.56
N ASP A 141 6.48 24.68 7.40
CA ASP A 141 5.37 25.29 8.17
C ASP A 141 4.02 25.24 7.43
N GLU A 142 3.97 24.72 6.21
CA GLU A 142 2.70 24.53 5.52
C GLU A 142 2.07 23.22 5.98
N PRO A 143 0.96 23.27 6.77
CA PRO A 143 0.26 22.05 7.17
C PRO A 143 -0.17 21.34 5.88
N GLN A 144 0.34 20.12 5.68
CA GLN A 144 0.02 19.31 4.53
C GLN A 144 -1.50 19.21 4.39
N ARG A 145 -2.07 19.94 3.45
CA ARG A 145 -3.49 19.87 3.05
C ARG A 145 -3.75 18.57 2.30
N LEU A 146 -3.25 17.43 2.82
CA LEU A 146 -3.50 16.11 2.25
C LEU A 146 -4.71 15.42 2.88
N CYS A 147 -5.29 16.00 3.93
CA CYS A 147 -6.56 15.56 4.48
C CYS A 147 -7.56 16.70 4.32
N GLY A 148 -8.26 16.73 3.18
CA GLY A 148 -9.54 17.41 3.11
C GLY A 148 -10.53 16.72 4.06
N PRO A 149 -11.57 17.44 4.54
CA PRO A 149 -12.56 16.83 5.42
C PRO A 149 -13.21 15.62 4.71
N VAL A 150 -13.32 14.52 5.45
CA VAL A 150 -14.05 13.30 5.07
C VAL A 150 -15.53 13.60 5.05
#